data_d6abb474bab23535847fa53565d77592
#
_entry.id   d6abb474bab23535847fa53565d77592
#
_cell.length_a   1.000
_cell.length_b   1.000
_cell.length_c   1.000
_cell.angle_alpha   90.00
_cell.angle_beta   90.00
_cell.angle_gamma   90.00
#
_symmetry.space_group_name_H-M   'P 1'
#
loop_
_entity.id
_entity.type
_entity.pdbx_description
1 polymer ?
#
loop_
_entity_poly.entity_id
_entity_poly.type
_entity_poly.pdbx_seq_one_letter_code
_entity_poly.pdbx_strand_id
1 'polypeptide(L)'
;MERIVIIGANSFQNRLILKAKELGYETHVFAWQCGDVGEKTADHFYPISITEKEEILKVCREIQPAAVCSVASDLAVLTVNYVARNLGLPCNSARCDVIATNKFEMRNALEAAGVRTPRHIKVYGTDFDRSKLDRLNFPIIVKPTDRSGSRAIYELFSKDGLEEAVKDAVGQSFEKAAIIEEYIEGNEYSCECISYHGKHHFLALTEKHTTGAPHYIETGHVEPANISPEICEKIRQTVFKALDALEISDSASHAEFKLDSKGNVGIIEIGARMGGDCIGSDLVHLSTGNDFLRMVIDVARGKEPELVKEPEQQVAAIRFIMNTKDLEILERAKKQFRMEFVSDIEKVDHAVVDSSTRLGYFIVTTKDYGKVEEVLFGNNK
;
A
#
# COMPACT_ATOMS: atom_id res chain seq x y z
N MET A 1 23.54 -19.57 9.48
CA MET A 1 22.56 -18.46 9.55
C MET A 1 21.40 -18.84 8.63
N GLU A 2 20.14 -18.64 9.04
CA GLU A 2 19.03 -18.87 8.11
C GLU A 2 18.98 -17.74 7.07
N ARG A 3 18.60 -18.07 5.85
CA ARG A 3 18.63 -17.18 4.70
C ARG A 3 17.23 -16.68 4.39
N ILE A 4 17.10 -15.38 4.15
CA ILE A 4 15.84 -14.74 3.75
C ILE A 4 16.03 -14.12 2.37
N VAL A 5 15.13 -14.44 1.45
CA VAL A 5 15.06 -13.81 0.14
C VAL A 5 14.10 -12.62 0.19
N ILE A 6 14.54 -11.47 -0.28
CA ILE A 6 13.75 -10.24 -0.36
C ILE A 6 13.67 -9.78 -1.82
N ILE A 7 12.46 -9.55 -2.31
CA ILE A 7 12.20 -9.08 -3.67
C ILE A 7 12.01 -7.57 -3.66
N GLY A 8 12.93 -6.84 -4.33
CA GLY A 8 13.02 -5.39 -4.35
C GLY A 8 14.12 -4.85 -3.44
N ALA A 9 14.68 -3.68 -3.81
CA ALA A 9 15.85 -3.08 -3.15
C ALA A 9 15.72 -1.58 -2.88
N ASN A 10 14.58 -0.95 -3.19
CA ASN A 10 14.40 0.48 -2.96
C ASN A 10 14.31 0.83 -1.46
N SER A 11 14.11 2.09 -1.15
CA SER A 11 14.08 2.60 0.24
C SER A 11 13.03 1.90 1.13
N PHE A 12 11.89 1.46 0.57
CA PHE A 12 10.87 0.74 1.33
C PHE A 12 11.32 -0.69 1.69
N GLN A 13 11.83 -1.45 0.70
CA GLN A 13 12.34 -2.81 0.96
C GLN A 13 13.62 -2.78 1.79
N ASN A 14 14.40 -1.71 1.73
CA ASN A 14 15.61 -1.58 2.54
C ASN A 14 15.31 -1.67 4.05
N ARG A 15 14.15 -1.18 4.50
CA ARG A 15 13.72 -1.33 5.91
C ARG A 15 13.53 -2.79 6.28
N LEU A 16 12.97 -3.59 5.37
CA LEU A 16 12.82 -5.03 5.56
C LEU A 16 14.18 -5.75 5.55
N ILE A 17 15.11 -5.33 4.68
CA ILE A 17 16.50 -5.87 4.63
C ILE A 17 17.19 -5.62 5.98
N LEU A 18 17.12 -4.39 6.49
CA LEU A 18 17.71 -4.01 7.77
C LEU A 18 17.09 -4.80 8.94
N LYS A 19 15.74 -4.96 8.95
CA LYS A 19 15.04 -5.76 9.94
C LYS A 19 15.45 -7.24 9.89
N ALA A 20 15.56 -7.83 8.72
CA ALA A 20 16.03 -9.20 8.57
C ALA A 20 17.45 -9.39 9.14
N LYS A 21 18.36 -8.44 8.89
CA LYS A 21 19.73 -8.45 9.46
C LYS A 21 19.71 -8.26 10.97
N GLU A 22 18.90 -7.35 11.51
CA GLU A 22 18.72 -7.15 12.95
C GLU A 22 18.27 -8.45 13.64
N LEU A 23 17.39 -9.22 12.99
CA LEU A 23 16.91 -10.51 13.46
C LEU A 23 17.91 -11.65 13.25
N GLY A 24 19.10 -11.39 12.70
CA GLY A 24 20.18 -12.34 12.52
C GLY A 24 20.05 -13.23 11.29
N TYR A 25 19.32 -12.80 10.26
CA TYR A 25 19.21 -13.51 8.99
C TYR A 25 20.28 -13.05 7.99
N GLU A 26 20.71 -13.99 7.13
CA GLU A 26 21.49 -13.68 5.93
C GLU A 26 20.55 -13.26 4.81
N THR A 27 20.75 -12.07 4.25
CA THR A 27 19.82 -11.45 3.30
C THR A 27 20.26 -11.63 1.85
N HIS A 28 19.37 -12.17 1.02
CA HIS A 28 19.54 -12.37 -0.42
C HIS A 28 18.51 -11.51 -1.15
N VAL A 29 18.93 -10.47 -1.86
CA VAL A 29 18.07 -9.45 -2.43
C VAL A 29 18.09 -9.49 -3.95
N PHE A 30 16.91 -9.50 -4.57
CA PHE A 30 16.73 -9.49 -6.02
C PHE A 30 16.05 -8.20 -6.45
N ALA A 31 16.68 -7.45 -7.35
CA ALA A 31 16.11 -6.25 -7.93
C ALA A 31 16.83 -5.89 -9.24
N TRP A 32 16.21 -5.02 -10.02
CA TRP A 32 16.91 -4.35 -11.11
C TRP A 32 18.03 -3.48 -10.53
N GLN A 33 19.23 -3.59 -11.11
CA GLN A 33 20.38 -2.80 -10.65
C GLN A 33 20.24 -1.35 -11.15
N CYS A 34 19.95 -0.44 -10.25
CA CYS A 34 19.77 0.99 -10.53
C CYS A 34 20.40 1.92 -9.47
N GLY A 35 21.14 1.36 -8.52
CA GLY A 35 21.79 2.12 -7.45
C GLY A 35 20.92 2.28 -6.20
N ASP A 36 19.86 1.50 -6.07
CA ASP A 36 19.00 1.48 -4.90
C ASP A 36 19.78 1.16 -3.61
N VAL A 37 19.32 1.73 -2.48
CA VAL A 37 20.01 1.59 -1.19
C VAL A 37 20.14 0.13 -0.73
N GLY A 38 19.14 -0.70 -1.04
CA GLY A 38 19.13 -2.12 -0.70
C GLY A 38 20.21 -2.94 -1.40
N GLU A 39 20.72 -2.49 -2.55
CA GLU A 39 21.85 -3.13 -3.24
C GLU A 39 23.10 -3.17 -2.38
N LYS A 40 23.33 -2.11 -1.57
CA LYS A 40 24.50 -1.98 -0.68
C LYS A 40 24.26 -2.56 0.70
N THR A 41 23.01 -2.64 1.12
CA THR A 41 22.62 -3.07 2.47
C THR A 41 22.53 -4.59 2.57
N ALA A 42 22.14 -5.26 1.48
CA ALA A 42 22.03 -6.72 1.39
C ALA A 42 23.39 -7.42 1.64
N ASP A 43 23.33 -8.63 2.23
CA ASP A 43 24.54 -9.48 2.29
C ASP A 43 24.88 -10.02 0.91
N HIS A 44 23.86 -10.38 0.12
CA HIS A 44 23.98 -10.82 -1.27
C HIS A 44 22.95 -10.09 -2.14
N PHE A 45 23.42 -9.40 -3.17
CA PHE A 45 22.58 -8.75 -4.15
C PHE A 45 22.67 -9.45 -5.51
N TYR A 46 21.49 -9.69 -6.12
CA TYR A 46 21.36 -10.33 -7.42
C TYR A 46 20.69 -9.35 -8.38
N PRO A 47 21.38 -8.90 -9.45
CA PRO A 47 20.84 -7.92 -10.41
C PRO A 47 19.86 -8.57 -11.40
N ILE A 48 18.79 -9.18 -10.86
CA ILE A 48 17.73 -9.84 -11.60
C ILE A 48 16.43 -9.07 -11.34
N SER A 49 15.75 -8.65 -12.42
CA SER A 49 14.50 -7.90 -12.29
C SER A 49 13.48 -8.67 -11.46
N ILE A 50 12.73 -7.95 -10.61
CA ILE A 50 11.67 -8.52 -9.78
C ILE A 50 10.56 -9.23 -10.59
N THR A 51 10.50 -9.06 -11.90
CA THR A 51 9.53 -9.71 -12.79
C THR A 51 10.06 -11.02 -13.40
N GLU A 52 11.37 -11.28 -13.32
CA GLU A 52 12.02 -12.49 -13.85
C GLU A 52 11.92 -13.66 -12.86
N LYS A 53 10.67 -14.03 -12.53
CA LYS A 53 10.35 -14.96 -11.45
C LYS A 53 10.94 -16.37 -11.63
N GLU A 54 11.07 -16.86 -12.87
CA GLU A 54 11.68 -18.15 -13.19
C GLU A 54 13.19 -18.15 -12.91
N GLU A 55 13.88 -17.06 -13.27
CA GLU A 55 15.30 -16.90 -13.04
C GLU A 55 15.57 -16.77 -11.53
N ILE A 56 14.78 -15.95 -10.82
CA ILE A 56 14.85 -15.82 -9.37
C ILE A 56 14.62 -17.18 -8.71
N LEU A 57 13.61 -17.95 -9.13
CA LEU A 57 13.34 -19.29 -8.58
C LEU A 57 14.54 -20.22 -8.75
N LYS A 58 15.21 -20.17 -9.91
CA LYS A 58 16.41 -21.01 -10.16
C LYS A 58 17.49 -20.73 -9.12
N VAL A 59 17.79 -19.46 -8.86
CA VAL A 59 18.80 -19.06 -7.86
C VAL A 59 18.32 -19.40 -6.44
N CYS A 60 17.02 -19.20 -6.13
CA CYS A 60 16.46 -19.53 -4.82
C CYS A 60 16.53 -21.03 -4.49
N ARG A 61 16.50 -21.94 -5.48
CA ARG A 61 16.70 -23.38 -5.28
C ARG A 61 18.13 -23.69 -4.80
N GLU A 62 19.13 -22.90 -5.16
CA GLU A 62 20.50 -23.02 -4.69
C GLU A 62 20.65 -22.39 -3.30
N ILE A 63 20.02 -21.24 -3.07
CA ILE A 63 20.02 -20.51 -1.78
C ILE A 63 19.30 -21.35 -0.70
N GLN A 64 18.20 -22.03 -1.02
CA GLN A 64 17.31 -22.73 -0.06
C GLN A 64 16.87 -21.79 1.09
N PRO A 65 16.14 -20.70 0.79
CA PRO A 65 15.76 -19.72 1.79
C PRO A 65 14.72 -20.29 2.76
N ALA A 66 14.73 -19.79 4.00
CA ALA A 66 13.70 -20.08 5.00
C ALA A 66 12.41 -19.26 4.76
N ALA A 67 12.50 -18.17 4.00
CA ALA A 67 11.36 -17.35 3.58
C ALA A 67 11.67 -16.56 2.30
N VAL A 68 10.60 -16.20 1.58
CA VAL A 68 10.62 -15.21 0.50
C VAL A 68 9.61 -14.13 0.82
N CYS A 69 9.99 -12.87 0.86
CA CYS A 69 9.10 -11.78 1.25
C CYS A 69 9.41 -10.48 0.49
N SER A 70 8.50 -9.53 0.60
CA SER A 70 8.65 -8.15 0.14
C SER A 70 7.67 -7.24 0.89
N VAL A 71 7.83 -5.93 0.74
CA VAL A 71 6.92 -4.90 1.26
C VAL A 71 6.70 -3.82 0.21
N ALA A 72 5.59 -3.09 0.32
CA ALA A 72 5.28 -1.88 -0.44
C ALA A 72 5.31 -2.02 -1.99
N SER A 73 5.17 -3.23 -2.53
CA SER A 73 5.20 -3.45 -3.99
C SER A 73 4.27 -4.58 -4.41
N ASP A 74 3.16 -4.24 -5.06
CA ASP A 74 2.20 -5.24 -5.59
C ASP A 74 2.82 -6.10 -6.68
N LEU A 75 3.74 -5.54 -7.48
CA LEU A 75 4.45 -6.28 -8.52
C LEU A 75 5.41 -7.32 -7.92
N ALA A 76 6.10 -6.97 -6.84
CA ALA A 76 7.02 -7.89 -6.16
C ALA A 76 6.28 -9.08 -5.52
N VAL A 77 5.05 -8.89 -5.03
CA VAL A 77 4.23 -9.95 -4.41
C VAL A 77 3.99 -11.12 -5.36
N LEU A 78 3.78 -10.85 -6.65
CA LEU A 78 3.59 -11.90 -7.67
C LEU A 78 4.81 -12.84 -7.72
N THR A 79 6.01 -12.28 -7.65
CA THR A 79 7.25 -13.05 -7.64
C THR A 79 7.48 -13.72 -6.29
N VAL A 80 7.21 -13.04 -5.18
CA VAL A 80 7.26 -13.63 -3.83
C VAL A 80 6.41 -14.90 -3.78
N ASN A 81 5.12 -14.81 -4.13
CA ASN A 81 4.21 -15.94 -4.08
C ASN A 81 4.59 -17.04 -5.07
N TYR A 82 5.02 -16.68 -6.29
CA TYR A 82 5.47 -17.66 -7.28
C TYR A 82 6.67 -18.49 -6.77
N VAL A 83 7.70 -17.81 -6.26
CA VAL A 83 8.91 -18.48 -5.75
C VAL A 83 8.58 -19.30 -4.51
N ALA A 84 7.86 -18.72 -3.54
CA ALA A 84 7.50 -19.39 -2.30
C ALA A 84 6.68 -20.67 -2.56
N ARG A 85 5.65 -20.64 -3.42
CA ARG A 85 4.87 -21.83 -3.80
C ARG A 85 5.73 -22.95 -4.41
N ASN A 86 6.67 -22.58 -5.28
CA ASN A 86 7.54 -23.57 -5.92
C ASN A 86 8.61 -24.16 -4.98
N LEU A 87 8.86 -23.51 -3.84
CA LEU A 87 9.75 -23.98 -2.78
C LEU A 87 9.01 -24.63 -1.61
N GLY A 88 7.65 -24.64 -1.63
CA GLY A 88 6.85 -25.18 -0.53
C GLY A 88 6.86 -24.29 0.72
N LEU A 89 7.11 -22.99 0.56
CA LEU A 89 7.09 -22.00 1.64
C LEU A 89 5.72 -21.35 1.77
N PRO A 90 5.37 -20.78 2.95
CA PRO A 90 4.12 -20.06 3.16
C PRO A 90 3.95 -18.91 2.17
N CYS A 91 2.77 -18.77 1.58
CA CYS A 91 2.39 -17.70 0.67
C CYS A 91 0.89 -17.77 0.34
N ASN A 92 0.38 -16.75 -0.32
CA ASN A 92 -0.98 -16.75 -0.84
C ASN A 92 -1.14 -17.65 -2.08
N SER A 93 -2.41 -17.97 -2.41
CA SER A 93 -2.77 -18.78 -3.57
C SER A 93 -2.47 -18.07 -4.91
N ALA A 94 -2.37 -18.84 -6.00
CA ALA A 94 -2.24 -18.26 -7.33
C ALA A 94 -3.49 -17.47 -7.75
N ARG A 95 -4.66 -17.79 -7.18
CA ARG A 95 -5.87 -17.00 -7.39
C ARG A 95 -5.79 -15.66 -6.67
N CYS A 96 -5.28 -15.65 -5.43
CA CYS A 96 -5.02 -14.41 -4.70
C CYS A 96 -4.12 -13.46 -5.50
N ASP A 97 -3.07 -13.96 -6.15
CA ASP A 97 -2.19 -13.14 -6.99
C ASP A 97 -2.99 -12.33 -8.03
N VAL A 98 -3.99 -12.95 -8.68
CA VAL A 98 -4.81 -12.30 -9.70
C VAL A 98 -5.80 -11.31 -9.08
N ILE A 99 -6.59 -11.77 -8.07
CA ILE A 99 -7.68 -10.96 -7.52
C ILE A 99 -7.20 -9.85 -6.59
N ALA A 100 -5.97 -9.90 -6.08
CA ALA A 100 -5.37 -8.85 -5.25
C ALA A 100 -4.51 -7.85 -6.05
N THR A 101 -4.23 -8.10 -7.35
CA THR A 101 -3.42 -7.19 -8.16
C THR A 101 -4.15 -6.62 -9.38
N ASN A 102 -5.20 -7.30 -9.85
CA ASN A 102 -6.05 -6.80 -10.94
C ASN A 102 -7.32 -6.17 -10.37
N LYS A 103 -7.48 -4.86 -10.56
CA LYS A 103 -8.59 -4.09 -9.99
C LYS A 103 -9.97 -4.58 -10.42
N PHE A 104 -10.11 -5.03 -11.67
CA PHE A 104 -11.39 -5.56 -12.16
C PHE A 104 -11.74 -6.89 -11.48
N GLU A 105 -10.77 -7.79 -11.37
CA GLU A 105 -10.98 -9.09 -10.71
C GLU A 105 -11.19 -8.91 -9.19
N MET A 106 -10.49 -7.94 -8.59
CA MET A 106 -10.72 -7.55 -7.19
C MET A 106 -12.16 -7.09 -6.97
N ARG A 107 -12.67 -6.19 -7.82
CA ARG A 107 -14.07 -5.72 -7.71
C ARG A 107 -15.06 -6.87 -7.80
N ASN A 108 -14.86 -7.78 -8.77
CA ASN A 108 -15.73 -8.95 -8.95
C ASN A 108 -15.72 -9.84 -7.70
N ALA A 109 -14.56 -10.10 -7.10
CA ALA A 109 -14.44 -10.93 -5.89
C ALA A 109 -15.12 -10.27 -4.69
N LEU A 110 -14.91 -8.96 -4.48
CA LEU A 110 -15.53 -8.19 -3.40
C LEU A 110 -17.08 -8.12 -3.56
N GLU A 111 -17.56 -7.85 -4.76
CA GLU A 111 -18.99 -7.81 -5.07
C GLU A 111 -19.67 -9.16 -4.81
N ALA A 112 -19.04 -10.25 -5.28
CA ALA A 112 -19.55 -11.61 -5.06
C ALA A 112 -19.63 -11.98 -3.56
N ALA A 113 -18.73 -11.43 -2.74
CA ALA A 113 -18.75 -11.58 -1.30
C ALA A 113 -19.71 -10.59 -0.59
N GLY A 114 -20.38 -9.68 -1.31
CA GLY A 114 -21.23 -8.66 -0.73
C GLY A 114 -20.46 -7.62 0.09
N VAL A 115 -19.23 -7.31 -0.31
CA VAL A 115 -18.43 -6.20 0.19
C VAL A 115 -18.66 -5.00 -0.73
N ARG A 116 -18.97 -3.83 -0.16
CA ARG A 116 -19.21 -2.61 -0.94
C ARG A 116 -17.90 -2.19 -1.63
N THR A 117 -17.96 -2.09 -2.94
CA THR A 117 -16.89 -1.62 -3.83
C THR A 117 -17.51 -0.82 -4.97
N PRO A 118 -16.78 0.00 -5.75
CA PRO A 118 -17.34 0.76 -6.87
C PRO A 118 -18.04 -0.15 -7.90
N ARG A 119 -19.20 0.26 -8.41
CA ARG A 119 -19.75 -0.34 -9.64
C ARG A 119 -18.78 -0.08 -10.78
N HIS A 120 -18.56 -1.05 -11.65
CA HIS A 120 -17.42 -1.01 -12.56
C HIS A 120 -17.69 -1.75 -13.87
N ILE A 121 -16.92 -1.39 -14.89
CA ILE A 121 -16.83 -2.11 -16.16
C ILE A 121 -15.36 -2.18 -16.61
N LYS A 122 -15.00 -3.23 -17.34
CA LYS A 122 -13.69 -3.40 -17.97
C LYS A 122 -13.76 -3.10 -19.45
N VAL A 123 -12.77 -2.38 -19.97
CA VAL A 123 -12.66 -2.03 -21.39
C VAL A 123 -11.23 -2.26 -21.88
N TYR A 124 -11.08 -2.64 -23.18
CA TYR A 124 -9.79 -2.93 -23.80
C TYR A 124 -9.36 -1.84 -24.82
N GLY A 125 -10.12 -0.79 -24.94
CA GLY A 125 -9.89 0.33 -25.84
C GLY A 125 -11.08 1.28 -25.87
N THR A 126 -11.05 2.25 -26.76
CA THR A 126 -12.12 3.25 -26.89
C THR A 126 -13.36 2.73 -27.64
N ASP A 127 -13.22 1.62 -28.40
CA ASP A 127 -14.32 0.95 -29.07
C ASP A 127 -14.95 -0.11 -28.16
N PHE A 128 -15.88 0.33 -27.32
CA PHE A 128 -16.65 -0.52 -26.42
C PHE A 128 -18.14 -0.11 -26.42
N ASP A 129 -19.01 -1.03 -26.04
CA ASP A 129 -20.44 -0.78 -25.90
C ASP A 129 -20.74 0.31 -24.84
N ARG A 130 -21.06 1.51 -25.31
CA ARG A 130 -21.31 2.70 -24.48
C ARG A 130 -22.54 2.56 -23.58
N SER A 131 -23.46 1.65 -23.89
CA SER A 131 -24.62 1.38 -23.01
C SER A 131 -24.23 0.82 -21.65
N LYS A 132 -23.02 0.24 -21.53
CA LYS A 132 -22.48 -0.22 -20.24
C LYS A 132 -22.25 0.93 -19.26
N LEU A 133 -22.02 2.16 -19.75
CA LEU A 133 -21.86 3.36 -18.92
C LEU A 133 -23.19 3.78 -18.23
N ASP A 134 -24.35 3.39 -18.79
CA ASP A 134 -25.64 3.76 -18.23
C ASP A 134 -25.89 3.07 -16.86
N ARG A 135 -25.04 2.12 -16.48
CA ARG A 135 -25.04 1.48 -15.16
C ARG A 135 -24.23 2.25 -14.11
N LEU A 136 -23.44 3.25 -14.54
CA LEU A 136 -22.53 4.02 -13.68
C LEU A 136 -23.09 5.44 -13.48
N ASN A 137 -22.98 5.93 -12.25
CA ASN A 137 -23.26 7.32 -11.94
C ASN A 137 -21.97 8.14 -11.99
N PHE A 138 -22.04 9.34 -12.57
CA PHE A 138 -20.95 10.30 -12.50
C PHE A 138 -20.87 10.96 -11.10
N PRO A 139 -19.68 11.32 -10.64
CA PRO A 139 -18.39 11.18 -11.33
C PRO A 139 -17.92 9.73 -11.43
N ILE A 140 -17.11 9.46 -12.45
CA ILE A 140 -16.49 8.14 -12.66
C ILE A 140 -14.98 8.26 -12.62
N ILE A 141 -14.30 7.16 -12.27
CA ILE A 141 -12.87 7.01 -12.34
C ILE A 141 -12.50 6.08 -13.49
N VAL A 142 -11.53 6.50 -14.30
CA VAL A 142 -10.89 5.67 -15.34
C VAL A 142 -9.45 5.44 -14.94
N LYS A 143 -9.02 4.18 -14.90
CA LYS A 143 -7.65 3.81 -14.54
C LYS A 143 -7.23 2.46 -15.11
N PRO A 144 -5.90 2.16 -15.20
CA PRO A 144 -5.43 0.83 -15.57
C PRO A 144 -5.92 -0.24 -14.59
N THR A 145 -6.17 -1.47 -15.09
CA THR A 145 -6.61 -2.59 -14.24
C THR A 145 -5.51 -3.11 -13.32
N ASP A 146 -4.22 -2.94 -13.69
CA ASP A 146 -3.08 -3.66 -13.12
C ASP A 146 -1.87 -2.76 -12.83
N ARG A 147 -2.11 -1.48 -12.52
CA ARG A 147 -1.04 -0.53 -12.15
C ARG A 147 -1.28 0.03 -10.75
N SER A 148 -0.20 0.30 -10.03
CA SER A 148 -0.17 0.97 -8.73
C SER A 148 0.50 2.35 -8.81
N GLY A 149 0.42 3.14 -7.73
CA GLY A 149 1.09 4.44 -7.61
C GLY A 149 0.40 5.55 -8.39
N SER A 150 -0.93 5.59 -8.39
CA SER A 150 -1.79 6.68 -8.94
C SER A 150 -1.53 7.02 -10.42
N ARG A 151 -1.08 6.04 -11.24
CA ARG A 151 -0.75 6.25 -12.64
C ARG A 151 -1.99 6.19 -13.54
N ALA A 152 -2.13 7.18 -14.42
CA ALA A 152 -3.22 7.29 -15.40
C ALA A 152 -4.61 7.15 -14.76
N ILE A 153 -4.84 7.85 -13.64
CA ILE A 153 -6.13 7.94 -12.96
C ILE A 153 -6.82 9.23 -13.40
N TYR A 154 -8.04 9.12 -13.88
CA TYR A 154 -8.86 10.22 -14.36
C TYR A 154 -10.20 10.23 -13.65
N GLU A 155 -10.56 11.34 -13.03
CA GLU A 155 -11.90 11.61 -12.53
C GLU A 155 -12.68 12.40 -13.58
N LEU A 156 -13.81 11.87 -14.02
CA LEU A 156 -14.64 12.47 -15.05
C LEU A 156 -16.04 12.74 -14.51
N PHE A 157 -16.51 13.98 -14.68
CA PHE A 157 -17.84 14.45 -14.26
C PHE A 157 -18.89 14.30 -15.37
N SER A 158 -18.45 14.02 -16.59
CA SER A 158 -19.27 13.78 -17.77
C SER A 158 -18.57 12.78 -18.70
N LYS A 159 -19.18 12.50 -19.88
CA LYS A 159 -18.54 11.67 -20.91
C LYS A 159 -17.40 12.40 -21.65
N ASP A 160 -17.19 13.69 -21.38
CA ASP A 160 -16.11 14.46 -22.00
C ASP A 160 -14.74 13.96 -21.50
N GLY A 161 -13.80 13.82 -22.41
CA GLY A 161 -12.46 13.29 -22.10
C GLY A 161 -12.36 11.78 -21.86
N LEU A 162 -13.50 11.05 -21.92
CA LEU A 162 -13.51 9.60 -21.63
C LEU A 162 -12.62 8.80 -22.60
N GLU A 163 -12.58 9.15 -23.88
CA GLU A 163 -11.77 8.43 -24.88
C GLU A 163 -10.27 8.59 -24.62
N GLU A 164 -9.83 9.80 -24.26
CA GLU A 164 -8.44 10.09 -23.93
C GLU A 164 -8.03 9.35 -22.66
N ALA A 165 -8.88 9.41 -21.61
CA ALA A 165 -8.65 8.72 -20.36
C ALA A 165 -8.54 7.19 -20.54
N VAL A 166 -9.46 6.59 -21.31
CA VAL A 166 -9.42 5.16 -21.62
C VAL A 166 -8.17 4.80 -22.43
N LYS A 167 -7.83 5.59 -23.46
CA LYS A 167 -6.66 5.35 -24.30
C LYS A 167 -5.37 5.36 -23.47
N ASP A 168 -5.21 6.33 -22.57
CA ASP A 168 -4.02 6.41 -21.73
C ASP A 168 -4.00 5.27 -20.70
N ALA A 169 -5.10 5.02 -20.00
CA ALA A 169 -5.19 3.94 -19.01
C ALA A 169 -4.87 2.56 -19.62
N VAL A 170 -5.43 2.25 -20.81
CA VAL A 170 -5.12 1.03 -21.58
C VAL A 170 -3.64 1.01 -22.01
N GLY A 171 -3.11 2.16 -22.43
CA GLY A 171 -1.69 2.31 -22.82
C GLY A 171 -0.74 1.94 -21.68
N GLN A 172 -1.07 2.36 -20.47
CA GLN A 172 -0.27 2.13 -19.26
C GLN A 172 -0.44 0.73 -18.64
N SER A 173 -1.56 0.04 -18.92
CA SER A 173 -1.84 -1.30 -18.39
C SER A 173 -0.95 -2.37 -19.03
N PHE A 174 -0.49 -3.32 -18.22
CA PHE A 174 0.23 -4.51 -18.69
C PHE A 174 -0.67 -5.44 -19.52
N GLU A 175 -1.91 -5.68 -19.04
CA GLU A 175 -2.91 -6.50 -19.77
C GLU A 175 -3.65 -5.74 -20.88
N LYS A 176 -3.30 -4.45 -21.10
CA LYS A 176 -3.94 -3.58 -22.10
C LYS A 176 -5.45 -3.43 -21.87
N ALA A 177 -5.81 -3.19 -20.60
CA ALA A 177 -7.20 -2.96 -20.20
C ALA A 177 -7.31 -1.80 -19.19
N ALA A 178 -8.46 -1.13 -19.20
CA ALA A 178 -8.83 -0.14 -18.22
C ALA A 178 -10.10 -0.56 -17.48
N ILE A 179 -10.21 -0.14 -16.22
CA ILE A 179 -11.44 -0.17 -15.45
C ILE A 179 -12.06 1.24 -15.46
N ILE A 180 -13.36 1.29 -15.69
CA ILE A 180 -14.19 2.49 -15.52
C ILE A 180 -15.12 2.18 -14.34
N GLU A 181 -15.06 2.98 -13.30
CA GLU A 181 -15.80 2.72 -12.06
C GLU A 181 -16.42 3.99 -11.48
N GLU A 182 -17.48 3.84 -10.68
CA GLU A 182 -18.08 4.97 -9.97
C GLU A 182 -17.09 5.53 -8.93
N TYR A 183 -17.11 6.85 -8.76
CA TYR A 183 -16.42 7.47 -7.65
C TYR A 183 -17.15 7.17 -6.34
N ILE A 184 -16.47 6.68 -5.33
CA ILE A 184 -16.99 6.56 -3.97
C ILE A 184 -16.64 7.85 -3.20
N GLU A 185 -17.68 8.55 -2.74
CA GLU A 185 -17.50 9.71 -1.87
C GLU A 185 -17.11 9.31 -0.46
N GLY A 186 -16.37 10.18 0.22
CA GLY A 186 -15.95 10.02 1.61
C GLY A 186 -14.47 10.30 1.83
N ASN A 187 -14.10 10.37 3.10
CA ASN A 187 -12.71 10.49 3.51
C ASN A 187 -11.97 9.18 3.26
N GLU A 188 -10.69 9.28 2.89
CA GLU A 188 -9.86 8.14 2.57
C GLU A 188 -9.07 7.67 3.77
N TYR A 189 -9.08 6.36 3.96
CA TYR A 189 -8.38 5.67 5.03
C TYR A 189 -7.69 4.43 4.49
N SER A 190 -6.72 3.94 5.25
CA SER A 190 -6.19 2.60 5.04
C SER A 190 -6.15 1.80 6.34
N CYS A 191 -6.17 0.48 6.20
CA CYS A 191 -6.09 -0.46 7.30
C CYS A 191 -4.94 -1.44 7.05
N GLU A 192 -4.04 -1.54 8.02
CA GLU A 192 -2.96 -2.52 8.01
C GLU A 192 -3.39 -3.77 8.77
N CYS A 193 -3.24 -4.94 8.13
CA CYS A 193 -3.48 -6.24 8.77
C CYS A 193 -2.34 -7.20 8.48
N ILE A 194 -2.20 -8.22 9.36
CA ILE A 194 -1.37 -9.40 9.13
C ILE A 194 -2.25 -10.64 9.16
N SER A 195 -2.11 -11.50 8.17
CA SER A 195 -2.87 -12.76 8.05
C SER A 195 -1.93 -13.94 8.21
N TYR A 196 -2.36 -14.94 8.98
CA TYR A 196 -1.65 -16.19 9.19
C TYR A 196 -2.64 -17.35 9.18
N HIS A 197 -2.48 -18.27 8.23
CA HIS A 197 -3.40 -19.40 7.99
C HIS A 197 -4.87 -18.96 7.87
N GLY A 198 -5.12 -17.85 7.18
CA GLY A 198 -6.46 -17.30 7.00
C GLY A 198 -7.04 -16.57 8.21
N LYS A 199 -6.32 -16.50 9.32
CA LYS A 199 -6.72 -15.71 10.48
C LYS A 199 -6.14 -14.31 10.34
N HIS A 200 -7.02 -13.30 10.29
CA HIS A 200 -6.65 -11.91 10.14
C HIS A 200 -6.48 -11.20 11.48
N HIS A 201 -5.44 -10.39 11.60
CA HIS A 201 -5.17 -9.54 12.75
C HIS A 201 -5.12 -8.09 12.29
N PHE A 202 -6.02 -7.28 12.84
CA PHE A 202 -6.02 -5.84 12.64
C PHE A 202 -4.85 -5.22 13.42
N LEU A 203 -4.03 -4.41 12.75
CA LEU A 203 -2.90 -3.74 13.38
C LEU A 203 -3.18 -2.25 13.59
N ALA A 204 -3.57 -1.53 12.54
CA ALA A 204 -3.74 -0.09 12.61
C ALA A 204 -4.73 0.43 11.57
N LEU A 205 -5.26 1.62 11.85
CA LEU A 205 -6.12 2.39 10.97
C LEU A 205 -5.49 3.76 10.73
N THR A 206 -5.25 4.08 9.46
CA THR A 206 -4.56 5.29 9.03
C THR A 206 -5.53 6.25 8.35
N GLU A 207 -5.54 7.52 8.75
CA GLU A 207 -6.20 8.59 8.00
C GLU A 207 -5.24 9.13 6.95
N LYS A 208 -5.70 9.22 5.69
CA LYS A 208 -4.90 9.67 4.54
C LYS A 208 -5.26 11.09 4.17
N HIS A 209 -4.26 11.95 4.06
CA HIS A 209 -4.39 13.33 3.58
C HIS A 209 -3.82 13.43 2.17
N THR A 210 -4.60 14.00 1.25
CA THR A 210 -4.22 14.16 -0.16
C THR A 210 -4.39 15.61 -0.62
N THR A 211 -3.84 15.91 -1.79
CA THR A 211 -4.07 17.22 -2.47
C THR A 211 -5.52 17.38 -2.94
N GLY A 212 -6.30 16.31 -2.97
CA GLY A 212 -7.59 16.27 -3.66
C GLY A 212 -7.44 16.21 -5.19
N ALA A 213 -8.57 16.38 -5.89
CA ALA A 213 -8.60 16.39 -7.35
C ALA A 213 -7.67 17.47 -7.93
N PRO A 214 -7.07 17.25 -9.10
CA PRO A 214 -7.21 16.10 -9.99
C PRO A 214 -6.20 14.96 -9.72
N HIS A 215 -5.19 15.16 -8.88
CA HIS A 215 -4.03 14.26 -8.79
C HIS A 215 -4.04 13.32 -7.58
N TYR A 216 -4.77 13.68 -6.51
CA TYR A 216 -4.89 12.88 -5.28
C TYR A 216 -3.52 12.42 -4.71
N ILE A 217 -2.50 13.30 -4.76
CA ILE A 217 -1.17 13.01 -4.24
C ILE A 217 -1.23 13.06 -2.71
N GLU A 218 -0.75 12.03 -2.04
CA GLU A 218 -0.71 11.98 -0.58
C GLU A 218 0.22 13.06 -0.03
N THR A 219 -0.33 13.88 0.86
CA THR A 219 0.40 14.94 1.57
C THR A 219 0.86 14.50 2.95
N GLY A 220 0.28 13.43 3.48
CA GLY A 220 0.66 12.82 4.74
C GLY A 220 -0.37 11.83 5.26
N HIS A 221 -0.04 11.18 6.39
CA HIS A 221 -0.85 10.16 7.04
C HIS A 221 -0.81 10.34 8.54
N VAL A 222 -1.90 10.01 9.23
CA VAL A 222 -2.01 10.02 10.69
C VAL A 222 -2.52 8.67 11.18
N GLU A 223 -1.86 8.12 12.20
CA GLU A 223 -2.17 6.84 12.81
C GLU A 223 -2.09 6.91 14.33
N PRO A 224 -3.09 6.41 15.08
CA PRO A 224 -4.35 5.89 14.57
C PRO A 224 -5.26 7.00 14.02
N ALA A 225 -6.13 6.67 13.07
CA ALA A 225 -7.18 7.57 12.60
C ALA A 225 -8.16 7.92 13.73
N ASN A 226 -8.66 9.16 13.75
CA ASN A 226 -9.60 9.63 14.76
C ASN A 226 -11.04 9.20 14.42
N ILE A 227 -11.34 7.94 14.67
CA ILE A 227 -12.64 7.31 14.35
C ILE A 227 -13.24 6.69 15.63
N SER A 228 -14.57 6.74 15.77
CA SER A 228 -15.26 6.13 16.91
C SER A 228 -15.03 4.61 16.96
N PRO A 229 -14.99 4.00 18.16
CA PRO A 229 -14.80 2.55 18.30
C PRO A 229 -15.84 1.72 17.53
N GLU A 230 -17.08 2.19 17.42
CA GLU A 230 -18.14 1.52 16.66
C GLU A 230 -17.84 1.48 15.16
N ILE A 231 -17.40 2.60 14.59
CA ILE A 231 -17.02 2.67 13.17
C ILE A 231 -15.74 1.89 12.91
N CYS A 232 -14.77 1.94 13.83
CA CYS A 232 -13.54 1.15 13.73
C CYS A 232 -13.84 -0.36 13.66
N GLU A 233 -14.77 -0.85 14.50
CA GLU A 233 -15.20 -2.26 14.47
C GLU A 233 -15.90 -2.62 13.15
N LYS A 234 -16.75 -1.74 12.62
CA LYS A 234 -17.38 -1.93 11.30
C LYS A 234 -16.35 -1.99 10.18
N ILE A 235 -15.34 -1.11 10.23
CA ILE A 235 -14.21 -1.13 9.28
C ILE A 235 -13.50 -2.47 9.38
N ARG A 236 -13.10 -2.89 10.58
CA ARG A 236 -12.39 -4.14 10.83
C ARG A 236 -13.13 -5.35 10.24
N GLN A 237 -14.44 -5.46 10.51
CA GLN A 237 -15.27 -6.55 9.98
C GLN A 237 -15.38 -6.50 8.45
N THR A 238 -15.52 -5.31 7.86
CA THR A 238 -15.59 -5.14 6.41
C THR A 238 -14.27 -5.52 5.75
N VAL A 239 -13.14 -5.08 6.32
CA VAL A 239 -11.81 -5.40 5.82
C VAL A 239 -11.55 -6.91 5.93
N PHE A 240 -11.82 -7.55 7.08
CA PHE A 240 -11.62 -8.99 7.23
C PHE A 240 -12.44 -9.80 6.22
N LYS A 241 -13.70 -9.43 6.00
CA LYS A 241 -14.53 -10.04 4.96
C LYS A 241 -13.96 -9.84 3.55
N ALA A 242 -13.34 -8.69 3.30
CA ALA A 242 -12.67 -8.41 2.04
C ALA A 242 -11.38 -9.23 1.87
N LEU A 243 -10.59 -9.41 2.95
CA LEU A 243 -9.39 -10.26 2.93
C LEU A 243 -9.74 -11.72 2.64
N ASP A 244 -10.82 -12.25 3.27
CA ASP A 244 -11.36 -13.57 2.97
C ASP A 244 -11.74 -13.70 1.49
N ALA A 245 -12.47 -12.71 0.95
CA ALA A 245 -12.91 -12.69 -0.45
C ALA A 245 -11.75 -12.67 -1.45
N LEU A 246 -10.63 -12.08 -1.06
CA LEU A 246 -9.39 -12.02 -1.86
C LEU A 246 -8.43 -13.18 -1.58
N GLU A 247 -8.84 -14.17 -0.77
CA GLU A 247 -8.02 -15.35 -0.40
C GLU A 247 -6.65 -14.97 0.19
N ILE A 248 -6.57 -13.85 0.92
CA ILE A 248 -5.36 -13.44 1.61
C ILE A 248 -5.23 -14.28 2.88
N SER A 249 -4.25 -15.18 2.93
CA SER A 249 -4.10 -16.16 4.02
C SER A 249 -2.80 -16.04 4.80
N ASP A 250 -1.68 -15.77 4.14
CA ASP A 250 -0.34 -15.79 4.73
C ASP A 250 0.50 -14.61 4.23
N SER A 251 0.07 -13.40 4.56
CA SER A 251 0.78 -12.15 4.24
C SER A 251 0.29 -10.97 5.06
N ALA A 252 1.03 -9.87 5.01
CA ALA A 252 0.50 -8.55 5.31
C ALA A 252 -0.56 -8.14 4.29
N SER A 253 -1.39 -7.17 4.66
CA SER A 253 -2.32 -6.51 3.74
C SER A 253 -2.46 -5.03 4.07
N HIS A 254 -2.67 -4.24 3.01
CA HIS A 254 -2.95 -2.82 3.05
C HIS A 254 -4.28 -2.59 2.33
N ALA A 255 -5.32 -2.28 3.09
CA ALA A 255 -6.67 -2.09 2.56
C ALA A 255 -7.02 -0.61 2.51
N GLU A 256 -7.18 -0.05 1.30
CA GLU A 256 -7.63 1.31 1.08
C GLU A 256 -9.14 1.36 0.90
N PHE A 257 -9.79 2.28 1.58
CA PHE A 257 -11.24 2.44 1.53
C PHE A 257 -11.66 3.88 1.78
N LYS A 258 -12.90 4.19 1.40
CA LYS A 258 -13.55 5.45 1.76
C LYS A 258 -14.65 5.22 2.77
N LEU A 259 -14.77 6.14 3.70
CA LEU A 259 -15.81 6.20 4.70
C LEU A 259 -16.74 7.39 4.38
N ASP A 260 -17.97 7.10 4.00
CA ASP A 260 -18.95 8.14 3.71
C ASP A 260 -19.54 8.76 5.00
N SER A 261 -20.27 9.88 4.86
CA SER A 261 -20.87 10.60 5.98
C SER A 261 -21.90 9.79 6.79
N LYS A 262 -22.35 8.64 6.26
CA LYS A 262 -23.26 7.70 6.94
C LYS A 262 -22.52 6.56 7.63
N GLY A 263 -21.19 6.58 7.63
CA GLY A 263 -20.37 5.51 8.18
C GLY A 263 -20.38 4.23 7.34
N ASN A 264 -20.62 4.30 6.03
CA ASN A 264 -20.48 3.13 5.15
C ASN A 264 -19.08 3.05 4.59
N VAL A 265 -18.48 1.86 4.70
CA VAL A 265 -17.15 1.55 4.19
C VAL A 265 -17.27 1.07 2.74
N GLY A 266 -16.50 1.68 1.84
CA GLY A 266 -16.39 1.25 0.44
C GLY A 266 -14.95 0.94 0.10
N ILE A 267 -14.61 -0.32 -0.16
CA ILE A 267 -13.25 -0.76 -0.48
C ILE A 267 -12.84 -0.25 -1.86
N ILE A 268 -11.69 0.43 -1.89
CA ILE A 268 -11.07 0.98 -3.11
C ILE A 268 -9.99 0.05 -3.65
N GLU A 269 -9.09 -0.42 -2.79
CA GLU A 269 -8.01 -1.31 -3.20
C GLU A 269 -7.48 -2.09 -2.01
N ILE A 270 -7.04 -3.34 -2.23
CA ILE A 270 -6.35 -4.12 -1.21
C ILE A 270 -5.12 -4.75 -1.85
N GLY A 271 -3.95 -4.37 -1.35
CA GLY A 271 -2.70 -5.05 -1.68
C GLY A 271 -2.42 -6.17 -0.67
N ALA A 272 -2.07 -7.38 -1.16
CA ALA A 272 -1.65 -8.51 -0.31
C ALA A 272 -0.20 -8.32 0.17
N ARG A 273 0.09 -7.15 0.70
CA ARG A 273 1.41 -6.71 1.16
C ARG A 273 1.27 -5.55 2.15
N MET A 274 2.31 -5.30 2.93
CA MET A 274 2.40 -4.16 3.84
C MET A 274 2.34 -2.83 3.08
N GLY A 275 1.67 -1.82 3.65
CA GLY A 275 1.59 -0.47 3.11
C GLY A 275 2.95 0.20 2.89
N GLY A 276 3.01 1.04 1.84
CA GLY A 276 4.14 1.93 1.57
C GLY A 276 4.10 3.21 2.40
N ASP A 277 4.79 4.26 1.92
CA ASP A 277 4.76 5.62 2.50
C ASP A 277 5.03 5.65 4.01
N CYS A 278 5.88 4.74 4.49
CA CYS A 278 6.21 4.56 5.92
C CYS A 278 5.01 4.14 6.80
N ILE A 279 3.83 3.88 6.26
CA ILE A 279 2.67 3.45 7.05
C ILE A 279 3.01 2.15 7.79
N GLY A 280 3.27 1.07 7.05
CA GLY A 280 3.54 -0.23 7.67
C GLY A 280 4.89 -0.31 8.36
N SER A 281 5.95 0.31 7.81
CA SER A 281 7.31 0.19 8.35
C SER A 281 7.55 1.03 9.61
N ASP A 282 6.88 2.18 9.73
CA ASP A 282 7.16 3.16 10.78
C ASP A 282 5.92 3.50 11.61
N LEU A 283 4.81 3.95 10.96
CA LEU A 283 3.65 4.45 11.71
C LEU A 283 3.00 3.36 12.53
N VAL A 284 2.81 2.14 12.00
CA VAL A 284 2.27 0.99 12.77
C VAL A 284 3.09 0.74 14.03
N HIS A 285 4.42 0.72 13.92
CA HIS A 285 5.28 0.49 15.08
C HIS A 285 5.18 1.65 16.09
N LEU A 286 5.26 2.89 15.61
CA LEU A 286 5.25 4.08 16.45
C LEU A 286 3.91 4.29 17.17
N SER A 287 2.79 3.93 16.55
CA SER A 287 1.44 4.13 17.11
C SER A 287 0.94 2.97 17.96
N THR A 288 1.36 1.73 17.65
CA THR A 288 0.82 0.51 18.27
C THR A 288 1.87 -0.34 18.99
N GLY A 289 3.16 -0.11 18.77
CA GLY A 289 4.25 -0.94 19.25
C GLY A 289 4.45 -2.26 18.47
N ASN A 290 3.57 -2.59 17.52
CA ASN A 290 3.70 -3.81 16.70
C ASN A 290 4.88 -3.71 15.73
N ASP A 291 5.78 -4.67 15.75
CA ASP A 291 6.88 -4.79 14.76
C ASP A 291 6.37 -5.46 13.48
N PHE A 292 5.71 -4.68 12.62
CA PHE A 292 5.06 -5.21 11.42
C PHE A 292 6.05 -5.79 10.40
N LEU A 293 7.27 -5.24 10.30
CA LEU A 293 8.33 -5.82 9.46
C LEU A 293 8.74 -7.21 9.95
N ARG A 294 8.88 -7.41 11.27
CA ARG A 294 9.14 -8.71 11.86
C ARG A 294 7.97 -9.67 11.58
N MET A 295 6.72 -9.22 11.74
CA MET A 295 5.55 -10.05 11.46
C MET A 295 5.51 -10.54 10.01
N VAL A 296 5.88 -9.69 9.04
CA VAL A 296 6.01 -10.09 7.62
C VAL A 296 7.01 -11.23 7.46
N ILE A 297 8.17 -11.15 8.11
CA ILE A 297 9.20 -12.19 8.07
C ILE A 297 8.69 -13.46 8.77
N ASP A 298 8.07 -13.33 9.94
CA ASP A 298 7.58 -14.48 10.72
C ASP A 298 6.52 -15.26 9.95
N VAL A 299 5.52 -14.59 9.36
CA VAL A 299 4.49 -15.22 8.51
C VAL A 299 5.11 -15.90 7.29
N ALA A 300 6.03 -15.23 6.58
CA ALA A 300 6.71 -15.83 5.42
C ALA A 300 7.56 -17.07 5.78
N ARG A 301 7.92 -17.23 7.06
CA ARG A 301 8.61 -18.39 7.63
C ARG A 301 7.66 -19.44 8.21
N GLY A 302 6.33 -19.23 8.14
CA GLY A 302 5.33 -20.10 8.75
C GLY A 302 5.26 -20.00 10.27
N LYS A 303 5.61 -18.84 10.84
CA LYS A 303 5.49 -18.56 12.27
C LYS A 303 4.31 -17.64 12.54
N GLU A 304 3.58 -17.94 13.62
CA GLU A 304 2.50 -17.04 14.09
C GLU A 304 3.09 -15.69 14.51
N PRO A 305 2.54 -14.56 14.02
CA PRO A 305 3.04 -13.23 14.36
C PRO A 305 2.71 -12.88 15.81
N GLU A 306 3.68 -12.29 16.52
CA GLU A 306 3.48 -11.79 17.88
C GLU A 306 2.83 -10.41 17.85
N LEU A 307 1.67 -10.28 18.50
CA LEU A 307 0.92 -9.03 18.63
C LEU A 307 1.17 -8.41 19.99
N VAL A 308 1.32 -7.09 20.02
CA VAL A 308 1.37 -6.32 21.28
C VAL A 308 0.00 -6.37 21.94
N LYS A 309 -0.06 -6.81 23.21
CA LYS A 309 -1.32 -6.97 23.96
C LYS A 309 -1.92 -5.65 24.43
N GLU A 310 -1.09 -4.70 24.80
CA GLU A 310 -1.48 -3.39 25.32
C GLU A 310 -0.70 -2.31 24.56
N PRO A 311 -1.22 -1.89 23.39
CA PRO A 311 -0.57 -0.87 22.58
C PRO A 311 -0.51 0.47 23.34
N GLU A 312 0.63 1.15 23.26
CA GLU A 312 0.70 2.54 23.71
C GLU A 312 -0.22 3.40 22.86
N GLN A 313 -1.02 4.26 23.52
CA GLN A 313 -1.86 5.23 22.80
C GLN A 313 -1.00 6.41 22.38
N GLN A 314 -0.32 6.29 21.25
CA GLN A 314 0.49 7.33 20.65
C GLN A 314 0.01 7.60 19.23
N VAL A 315 -0.02 8.88 18.87
CA VAL A 315 -0.30 9.30 17.48
C VAL A 315 1.04 9.43 16.77
N ALA A 316 1.17 8.73 15.66
CA ALA A 316 2.28 8.87 14.72
C ALA A 316 1.78 9.51 13.43
N ALA A 317 2.51 10.47 12.90
CA ALA A 317 2.14 11.13 11.65
C ALA A 317 3.34 11.35 10.75
N ILE A 318 3.13 11.16 9.46
CA ILE A 318 4.07 11.53 8.41
C ILE A 318 3.54 12.72 7.62
N ARG A 319 4.42 13.67 7.31
CA ARG A 319 4.15 14.77 6.38
C ARG A 319 5.16 14.74 5.26
N PHE A 320 4.66 14.77 4.01
CA PHE A 320 5.50 14.86 2.82
C PHE A 320 5.81 16.32 2.49
N ILE A 321 7.02 16.56 2.01
CA ILE A 321 7.46 17.87 1.54
C ILE A 321 7.14 17.97 0.05
N MET A 322 6.24 18.88 -0.28
CA MET A 322 5.77 19.14 -1.65
C MET A 322 6.28 20.47 -2.20
N ASN A 323 6.56 21.44 -1.29
CA ASN A 323 6.92 22.80 -1.64
C ASN A 323 7.52 23.54 -0.42
N THR A 324 7.86 24.80 -0.60
CA THR A 324 8.48 25.64 0.47
C THR A 324 7.60 25.82 1.71
N LYS A 325 6.26 25.81 1.58
CA LYS A 325 5.37 25.94 2.75
C LYS A 325 5.48 24.71 3.67
N ASP A 326 5.74 23.54 3.11
CA ASP A 326 5.94 22.32 3.90
C ASP A 326 7.26 22.39 4.70
N LEU A 327 8.27 23.13 4.24
CA LEU A 327 9.48 23.40 5.04
C LEU A 327 9.16 24.29 6.27
N GLU A 328 8.24 25.24 6.15
CA GLU A 328 7.79 26.05 7.28
C GLU A 328 6.99 25.17 8.28
N ILE A 329 6.21 24.21 7.77
CA ILE A 329 5.52 23.21 8.61
C ILE A 329 6.53 22.36 9.35
N LEU A 330 7.59 21.86 8.69
CA LEU A 330 8.67 21.10 9.33
C LEU A 330 9.31 21.90 10.47
N GLU A 331 9.64 23.20 10.26
CA GLU A 331 10.24 24.02 11.31
C GLU A 331 9.28 24.29 12.50
N ARG A 332 7.98 24.32 12.26
CA ARG A 332 6.97 24.36 13.33
C ARG A 332 6.88 23.03 14.06
N ALA A 333 6.87 21.92 13.30
CA ALA A 333 6.80 20.57 13.85
C ALA A 333 8.00 20.26 14.78
N LYS A 334 9.21 20.63 14.42
CA LYS A 334 10.43 20.49 15.24
C LYS A 334 10.30 21.15 16.63
N LYS A 335 9.50 22.21 16.76
CA LYS A 335 9.29 22.93 18.02
C LYS A 335 8.17 22.35 18.88
N GLN A 336 7.29 21.51 18.29
CA GLN A 336 6.03 21.13 18.92
C GLN A 336 5.85 19.64 19.13
N PHE A 337 6.59 18.82 18.41
CA PHE A 337 6.50 17.35 18.43
C PHE A 337 7.85 16.71 18.70
N ARG A 338 7.80 15.46 19.11
CA ARG A 338 8.96 14.59 19.04
C ARG A 338 9.17 14.19 17.58
N MET A 339 10.35 14.52 17.06
CA MET A 339 10.76 14.12 15.71
C MET A 339 11.30 12.70 15.75
N GLU A 340 10.69 11.79 15.01
CA GLU A 340 11.15 10.40 14.88
C GLU A 340 12.07 10.25 13.68
N PHE A 341 11.78 10.95 12.59
CA PHE A 341 12.59 10.89 11.38
C PHE A 341 12.46 12.16 10.54
N VAL A 342 13.51 12.53 9.84
CA VAL A 342 13.52 13.54 8.77
C VAL A 342 14.38 12.98 7.65
N SER A 343 13.81 12.83 6.46
CA SER A 343 14.57 12.39 5.28
C SER A 343 15.52 13.48 4.78
N ASP A 344 16.43 13.11 3.90
CA ASP A 344 17.08 14.10 3.05
C ASP A 344 16.01 14.83 2.24
N ILE A 345 16.11 16.16 2.22
CA ILE A 345 15.15 17.01 1.53
C ILE A 345 15.79 17.50 0.25
N GLU A 346 15.19 17.15 -0.88
CA GLU A 346 15.62 17.62 -2.18
C GLU A 346 15.37 19.14 -2.33
N LYS A 347 16.09 19.75 -3.23
CA LYS A 347 15.88 21.18 -3.56
C LYS A 347 14.48 21.36 -4.13
N VAL A 348 13.82 22.45 -3.71
CA VAL A 348 12.51 22.84 -4.24
C VAL A 348 12.71 23.53 -5.58
N ASP A 349 13.03 22.77 -6.62
CA ASP A 349 13.32 23.24 -7.98
C ASP A 349 12.43 22.62 -9.06
N HIS A 350 11.50 21.74 -8.67
CA HIS A 350 10.51 21.12 -9.54
C HIS A 350 9.13 21.04 -8.88
N ALA A 351 8.10 20.87 -9.70
CA ALA A 351 6.75 20.65 -9.22
C ALA A 351 6.55 19.17 -8.88
N VAL A 352 5.87 18.88 -7.75
CA VAL A 352 5.45 17.55 -7.40
C VAL A 352 4.20 17.20 -8.22
N VAL A 353 4.29 16.15 -9.03
CA VAL A 353 3.23 15.70 -9.95
C VAL A 353 2.65 14.33 -9.60
N ASP A 354 3.38 13.56 -8.79
CA ASP A 354 2.97 12.26 -8.24
C ASP A 354 3.74 11.95 -6.95
N SER A 355 3.46 10.80 -6.34
CA SER A 355 4.08 10.41 -5.07
C SER A 355 5.59 10.15 -5.17
N SER A 356 6.12 9.85 -6.37
CA SER A 356 7.55 9.60 -6.58
C SER A 356 8.39 10.87 -6.73
N THR A 357 7.74 12.01 -6.99
CA THR A 357 8.38 13.31 -7.18
C THR A 357 8.35 14.18 -5.93
N ARG A 358 7.91 13.65 -4.78
CA ARG A 358 7.93 14.34 -3.48
C ARG A 358 9.37 14.61 -3.04
N LEU A 359 9.60 15.79 -2.44
CA LEU A 359 10.93 16.33 -2.13
C LEU A 359 11.54 15.76 -0.84
N GLY A 360 10.77 15.00 -0.08
CA GLY A 360 11.17 14.41 1.18
C GLY A 360 9.98 14.27 2.13
N TYR A 361 10.25 13.88 3.38
CA TYR A 361 9.23 13.72 4.40
C TYR A 361 9.82 13.79 5.81
N PHE A 362 8.93 13.93 6.79
CA PHE A 362 9.29 13.77 8.20
C PHE A 362 8.19 13.03 8.96
N ILE A 363 8.58 12.36 10.05
CA ILE A 363 7.70 11.61 10.93
C ILE A 363 7.78 12.20 12.33
N VAL A 364 6.61 12.36 12.96
CA VAL A 364 6.48 12.87 14.32
C VAL A 364 5.60 11.95 15.17
N THR A 365 5.78 12.04 16.50
CA THR A 365 4.90 11.39 17.45
C THR A 365 4.41 12.37 18.52
N THR A 366 3.19 12.10 19.02
CA THR A 366 2.54 12.88 20.09
C THR A 366 1.42 12.06 20.74
N LYS A 367 0.83 12.58 21.82
CA LYS A 367 -0.43 12.08 22.41
C LYS A 367 -1.65 12.91 22.00
N ASP A 368 -1.45 13.99 21.27
CA ASP A 368 -2.49 14.97 20.90
C ASP A 368 -2.76 14.93 19.39
N TYR A 369 -3.83 14.23 19.00
CA TYR A 369 -4.30 14.14 17.63
C TYR A 369 -4.70 15.50 17.06
N GLY A 370 -5.42 16.33 17.85
CA GLY A 370 -5.88 17.64 17.39
C GLY A 370 -4.73 18.56 17.01
N LYS A 371 -3.64 18.48 17.77
CA LYS A 371 -2.43 19.23 17.48
C LYS A 371 -1.73 18.78 16.19
N VAL A 372 -1.77 17.48 15.88
CA VAL A 372 -1.25 16.97 14.59
C VAL A 372 -2.03 17.57 13.43
N GLU A 373 -3.37 17.53 13.50
CA GLU A 373 -4.25 18.11 12.48
C GLU A 373 -4.00 19.61 12.28
N GLU A 374 -3.90 20.37 13.38
CA GLU A 374 -3.66 21.81 13.33
C GLU A 374 -2.31 22.16 12.70
N VAL A 375 -1.24 21.51 13.17
CA VAL A 375 0.14 21.91 12.81
C VAL A 375 0.55 21.37 11.46
N LEU A 376 0.21 20.09 11.17
CA LEU A 376 0.68 19.43 9.96
C LEU A 376 -0.29 19.60 8.78
N PHE A 377 -1.61 19.69 9.03
CA PHE A 377 -2.61 19.66 7.95
C PHE A 377 -3.49 20.92 7.90
N GLY A 378 -3.41 21.80 8.93
CA GLY A 378 -4.03 23.14 8.89
C GLY A 378 -5.53 23.13 8.98
N ASN A 379 -6.15 22.52 10.01
CA ASN A 379 -7.60 22.56 10.32
C ASN A 379 -8.57 22.73 9.11
N ASN A 380 -8.27 22.10 7.98
CA ASN A 380 -9.14 22.10 6.81
C ASN A 380 -10.18 20.96 6.93
N LYS A 381 -11.12 21.12 7.87
CA LYS A 381 -12.39 20.37 7.88
C LYS A 381 -13.53 21.33 7.69
#